data_d3ce544b2393c3785fbbf56bdb46e054
#
_entry.id   d3ce544b2393c3785fbbf56bdb46e054
#
_cell.length_a   1.000
_cell.length_b   1.000
_cell.length_c   1.000
_cell.angle_alpha   90.00
_cell.angle_beta   90.00
_cell.angle_gamma   90.00
#
_symmetry.space_group_name_H-M   'P 1'
#
loop_
_entity.id
_entity.type
_entity.pdbx_description
1 polymer ?
#
loop_
_entity_poly.entity_id
_entity_poly.type
_entity_poly.pdbx_seq_one_letter_code
_entity_poly.pdbx_strand_id
1 'polypeptide(L)'
;MAWFDDTYTFDKSSLCIAHITDSHLFADKSSEYFNVNTADHFEQALANIAKKSIDCIIFGGDLTQDHSFESYLLFSELINASDITCPVFWVPGNHDELGMLNRISGGQINSAKHIIANGIELLLINSKGPTPAGWVTGTHLDEVTDALVNSNNSKVIFCHHNPLPINGYLDKHLLENGPQLLNILVNSNNVSALFHGHVHNDYEQSFRGLPIYATPASSIQFVKHTSQWEQKNAGPAYRTLNIKSKKDKVEVKTEVVWLNA
;
A
#
# COMPACT_ATOMS: atom_id res chain seq x y z
N MET A 1 5.94 13.97 16.69
CA MET A 1 5.90 12.49 16.80
C MET A 1 6.55 11.98 15.54
N ALA A 2 7.57 11.11 15.66
CA ALA A 2 8.21 10.52 14.50
C ALA A 2 7.25 9.56 13.80
N TRP A 3 7.48 9.28 12.52
CA TRP A 3 6.53 8.52 11.68
C TRP A 3 6.27 7.10 12.18
N PHE A 4 7.26 6.45 12.79
CA PHE A 4 7.19 5.09 13.30
C PHE A 4 6.98 4.98 14.82
N ASP A 5 6.68 6.10 15.53
CA ASP A 5 6.46 6.09 16.98
C ASP A 5 5.22 5.27 17.39
N ASP A 6 4.17 5.30 16.54
CA ASP A 6 2.95 4.52 16.77
C ASP A 6 3.12 3.11 16.21
N THR A 7 2.98 2.11 17.10
CA THR A 7 3.21 0.70 16.77
C THR A 7 1.97 -0.14 17.02
N TYR A 8 1.81 -1.19 16.23
CA TYR A 8 0.78 -2.21 16.43
C TYR A 8 1.42 -3.59 16.51
N THR A 9 1.03 -4.43 17.49
CA THR A 9 1.65 -5.72 17.72
C THR A 9 0.67 -6.87 17.55
N PHE A 10 1.10 -7.88 16.76
CA PHE A 10 0.45 -9.18 16.66
C PHE A 10 1.26 -10.23 17.43
N ASP A 11 0.61 -11.04 18.27
CA ASP A 11 1.24 -12.20 18.88
C ASP A 11 1.16 -13.43 17.94
N LYS A 12 1.85 -13.32 16.78
CA LYS A 12 1.88 -14.32 15.71
C LYS A 12 3.25 -14.37 15.06
N SER A 13 3.69 -15.55 14.62
CA SER A 13 4.90 -15.74 13.81
C SER A 13 4.61 -15.85 12.30
N SER A 14 3.37 -15.64 11.91
CA SER A 14 2.94 -15.55 10.52
C SER A 14 1.82 -14.55 10.38
N LEU A 15 1.80 -13.82 9.26
CA LEU A 15 0.76 -12.87 8.93
C LEU A 15 0.20 -13.17 7.55
N CYS A 16 -1.13 -13.14 7.45
CA CYS A 16 -1.88 -13.16 6.21
C CYS A 16 -2.44 -11.76 5.95
N ILE A 17 -1.99 -11.10 4.90
CA ILE A 17 -2.27 -9.69 4.64
C ILE A 17 -2.97 -9.53 3.30
N ALA A 18 -3.96 -8.64 3.22
CA ALA A 18 -4.45 -8.11 1.96
C ALA A 18 -3.85 -6.71 1.74
N HIS A 19 -3.17 -6.50 0.61
CA HIS A 19 -2.71 -5.19 0.15
C HIS A 19 -3.65 -4.71 -0.95
N ILE A 20 -4.45 -3.71 -0.64
CA ILE A 20 -5.40 -3.05 -1.55
C ILE A 20 -5.01 -1.59 -1.70
N THR A 21 -5.15 -0.99 -2.87
CA THR A 21 -4.60 0.33 -3.16
C THR A 21 -5.41 1.05 -4.22
N ASP A 22 -5.22 2.36 -4.34
CA ASP A 22 -5.70 3.19 -5.45
C ASP A 22 -7.24 3.04 -5.64
N SER A 23 -7.98 3.28 -4.56
CA SER A 23 -9.45 3.19 -4.58
C SER A 23 -10.12 4.37 -5.28
N HIS A 24 -9.48 5.54 -5.31
CA HIS A 24 -9.95 6.74 -6.00
C HIS A 24 -11.44 7.03 -5.78
N LEU A 25 -11.85 7.04 -4.51
CA LEU A 25 -13.23 7.33 -4.11
C LEU A 25 -13.58 8.80 -4.29
N PHE A 26 -14.85 9.07 -4.46
CA PHE A 26 -15.44 10.41 -4.51
C PHE A 26 -16.33 10.63 -3.28
N ALA A 27 -16.73 11.89 -3.04
CA ALA A 27 -17.74 12.25 -2.04
C ALA A 27 -19.08 11.54 -2.31
N ASP A 28 -19.48 11.48 -3.56
CA ASP A 28 -20.70 10.78 -4.00
C ASP A 28 -20.35 9.35 -4.40
N LYS A 29 -20.91 8.38 -3.67
CA LYS A 29 -20.74 6.94 -3.91
C LYS A 29 -21.13 6.51 -5.33
N SER A 30 -22.01 7.25 -6.01
CA SER A 30 -22.44 6.95 -7.39
C SER A 30 -21.49 7.52 -8.46
N SER A 31 -20.47 8.28 -8.09
CA SER A 31 -19.52 8.87 -9.01
C SER A 31 -18.64 7.83 -9.70
N GLU A 32 -18.22 8.15 -10.91
CA GLU A 32 -17.43 7.27 -11.74
C GLU A 32 -16.06 7.87 -12.07
N TYR A 33 -15.04 7.03 -12.10
CA TYR A 33 -13.71 7.32 -12.62
C TYR A 33 -13.52 6.55 -13.92
N PHE A 34 -13.49 7.25 -15.07
CA PHE A 34 -13.46 6.64 -16.42
C PHE A 34 -14.54 5.58 -16.64
N ASN A 35 -15.80 5.92 -16.34
CA ASN A 35 -16.98 5.04 -16.46
C ASN A 35 -16.93 3.81 -15.55
N VAL A 36 -16.21 3.89 -14.44
CA VAL A 36 -16.16 2.85 -13.41
C VAL A 36 -16.60 3.43 -12.09
N ASN A 37 -17.62 2.86 -11.46
CA ASN A 37 -17.98 3.18 -10.08
C ASN A 37 -16.92 2.58 -9.15
N THR A 38 -16.05 3.45 -8.63
CA THR A 38 -14.91 3.02 -7.82
C THR A 38 -15.32 2.55 -6.41
N ALA A 39 -16.44 3.05 -5.90
CA ALA A 39 -16.98 2.59 -4.63
C ALA A 39 -17.52 1.16 -4.74
N ASP A 40 -18.25 0.83 -5.81
CA ASP A 40 -18.71 -0.54 -6.06
C ASP A 40 -17.54 -1.52 -6.23
N HIS A 41 -16.48 -1.11 -6.94
CA HIS A 41 -15.27 -1.91 -7.07
C HIS A 41 -14.58 -2.14 -5.71
N PHE A 42 -14.48 -1.11 -4.89
CA PHE A 42 -13.89 -1.23 -3.57
C PHE A 42 -14.72 -2.14 -2.65
N GLU A 43 -16.05 -2.01 -2.66
CA GLU A 43 -16.95 -2.91 -1.93
C GLU A 43 -16.80 -4.38 -2.37
N GLN A 44 -16.70 -4.64 -3.68
CA GLN A 44 -16.47 -5.98 -4.21
C GLN A 44 -15.13 -6.57 -3.70
N ALA A 45 -14.07 -5.75 -3.67
CA ALA A 45 -12.78 -6.16 -3.14
C ALA A 45 -12.86 -6.48 -1.65
N LEU A 46 -13.49 -5.61 -0.84
CA LEU A 46 -13.70 -5.84 0.59
C LEU A 46 -14.51 -7.11 0.85
N ALA A 47 -15.61 -7.32 0.11
CA ALA A 47 -16.46 -8.52 0.24
C ALA A 47 -15.70 -9.81 -0.14
N ASN A 48 -14.73 -9.73 -1.05
CA ASN A 48 -13.89 -10.87 -1.40
C ASN A 48 -12.80 -11.11 -0.34
N ILE A 49 -12.18 -10.05 0.18
CA ILE A 49 -11.18 -10.11 1.26
C ILE A 49 -11.82 -10.69 2.54
N ALA A 50 -13.03 -10.29 2.88
CA ALA A 50 -13.76 -10.76 4.07
C ALA A 50 -13.98 -12.29 4.10
N LYS A 51 -14.00 -12.93 2.93
CA LYS A 51 -14.11 -14.41 2.83
C LYS A 51 -12.80 -15.14 3.11
N LYS A 52 -11.71 -14.40 3.32
CA LYS A 52 -10.37 -14.95 3.57
C LYS A 52 -9.97 -14.73 5.04
N SER A 53 -9.15 -15.63 5.57
CA SER A 53 -8.56 -15.46 6.90
C SER A 53 -7.39 -14.47 6.83
N ILE A 54 -7.69 -13.17 6.87
CA ILE A 54 -6.73 -12.07 6.80
C ILE A 54 -6.49 -11.50 8.22
N ASP A 55 -5.22 -11.31 8.58
CA ASP A 55 -4.81 -10.74 9.88
C ASP A 55 -4.88 -9.21 9.87
N CYS A 56 -4.56 -8.58 8.74
CA CYS A 56 -4.71 -7.14 8.53
C CYS A 56 -4.81 -6.79 7.04
N ILE A 57 -5.33 -5.60 6.78
CA ILE A 57 -5.29 -4.96 5.47
C ILE A 57 -4.23 -3.86 5.52
N ILE A 58 -3.41 -3.77 4.46
CA ILE A 58 -2.60 -2.58 4.18
C ILE A 58 -3.26 -1.86 3.01
N PHE A 59 -3.71 -0.64 3.25
CA PHE A 59 -4.19 0.25 2.20
C PHE A 59 -3.01 1.05 1.63
N GLY A 60 -2.76 0.88 0.35
CA GLY A 60 -1.55 1.33 -0.34
C GLY A 60 -1.57 2.78 -0.83
N GLY A 61 -2.56 3.60 -0.44
CA GLY A 61 -2.67 5.02 -0.81
C GLY A 61 -3.60 5.28 -1.99
N ASP A 62 -3.74 6.56 -2.34
CA ASP A 62 -4.68 7.09 -3.32
C ASP A 62 -6.13 6.67 -3.02
N LEU A 63 -6.56 7.05 -1.80
CA LEU A 63 -7.92 6.82 -1.33
C LEU A 63 -8.92 7.65 -2.13
N THR A 64 -8.64 8.95 -2.28
CA THR A 64 -9.56 9.95 -2.84
C THR A 64 -9.23 10.30 -4.28
N GLN A 65 -10.26 10.60 -5.08
CA GLN A 65 -10.12 11.17 -6.42
C GLN A 65 -10.43 12.67 -6.44
N ASP A 66 -11.40 13.09 -5.65
CA ASP A 66 -11.90 14.48 -5.66
C ASP A 66 -11.33 15.35 -4.52
N HIS A 67 -10.43 14.79 -3.70
CA HIS A 67 -9.76 15.43 -2.56
C HIS A 67 -10.72 15.97 -1.48
N SER A 68 -12.00 15.58 -1.51
CA SER A 68 -13.01 15.97 -0.51
C SER A 68 -12.83 15.17 0.79
N PHE A 69 -13.21 15.74 1.93
CA PHE A 69 -13.24 14.98 3.18
C PHE A 69 -14.33 13.89 3.17
N GLU A 70 -15.39 14.11 2.44
CA GLU A 70 -16.50 13.19 2.26
C GLU A 70 -16.05 11.88 1.61
N SER A 71 -15.09 11.89 0.69
CA SER A 71 -14.51 10.66 0.11
C SER A 71 -13.76 9.82 1.15
N TYR A 72 -13.09 10.47 2.12
CA TYR A 72 -12.47 9.76 3.26
C TYR A 72 -13.52 9.19 4.22
N LEU A 73 -14.61 9.93 4.47
CA LEU A 73 -15.73 9.41 5.26
C LEU A 73 -16.35 8.20 4.57
N LEU A 74 -16.57 8.26 3.25
CA LEU A 74 -17.08 7.12 2.49
C LEU A 74 -16.16 5.90 2.60
N PHE A 75 -14.84 6.07 2.52
CA PHE A 75 -13.90 4.97 2.75
C PHE A 75 -14.10 4.32 4.12
N SER A 76 -14.20 5.14 5.18
CA SER A 76 -14.45 4.65 6.53
C SER A 76 -15.80 3.93 6.66
N GLU A 77 -16.84 4.47 6.03
CA GLU A 77 -18.17 3.87 6.00
C GLU A 77 -18.16 2.51 5.30
N LEU A 78 -17.51 2.40 4.15
CA LEU A 78 -17.41 1.15 3.39
C LEU A 78 -16.64 0.07 4.17
N ILE A 79 -15.54 0.44 4.86
CA ILE A 79 -14.82 -0.49 5.75
C ILE A 79 -15.74 -0.95 6.89
N ASN A 80 -16.40 -0.02 7.58
CA ASN A 80 -17.26 -0.34 8.72
C ASN A 80 -18.54 -1.13 8.34
N ALA A 81 -19.04 -0.94 7.12
CA ALA A 81 -20.20 -1.68 6.59
C ALA A 81 -19.82 -3.07 6.05
N SER A 82 -18.55 -3.33 5.84
CA SER A 82 -18.05 -4.63 5.35
C SER A 82 -17.96 -5.66 6.47
N ASP A 83 -17.84 -6.94 6.09
CA ASP A 83 -17.58 -8.04 7.03
C ASP A 83 -16.09 -8.14 7.43
N ILE A 84 -15.28 -7.13 7.14
CA ILE A 84 -13.86 -7.05 7.55
C ILE A 84 -13.79 -6.80 9.06
N THR A 85 -13.10 -7.67 9.78
CA THR A 85 -12.94 -7.57 11.25
C THR A 85 -11.51 -7.28 11.69
N CYS A 86 -10.55 -7.37 10.76
CA CYS A 86 -9.14 -7.12 11.04
C CYS A 86 -8.80 -5.61 10.93
N PRO A 87 -7.70 -5.15 11.54
CA PRO A 87 -7.25 -3.76 11.41
C PRO A 87 -6.86 -3.43 9.96
N VAL A 88 -7.11 -2.18 9.57
CA VAL A 88 -6.73 -1.58 8.28
C VAL A 88 -5.69 -0.51 8.55
N PHE A 89 -4.46 -0.72 8.09
CA PHE A 89 -3.39 0.26 8.12
C PHE A 89 -3.25 0.92 6.75
N TRP A 90 -2.63 2.10 6.70
CA TRP A 90 -2.54 2.86 5.45
C TRP A 90 -1.18 3.54 5.26
N VAL A 91 -0.80 3.75 4.01
CA VAL A 91 0.20 4.73 3.57
C VAL A 91 -0.51 5.80 2.74
N PRO A 92 -0.03 7.06 2.73
CA PRO A 92 -0.61 8.08 1.88
C PRO A 92 -0.14 7.91 0.43
N GLY A 93 -1.05 8.11 -0.52
CA GLY A 93 -0.72 8.31 -1.92
C GLY A 93 -0.58 9.79 -2.29
N ASN A 94 -0.34 10.08 -3.57
CA ASN A 94 -0.22 11.46 -4.02
C ASN A 94 -1.54 12.23 -4.02
N HIS A 95 -2.67 11.55 -4.16
CA HIS A 95 -4.00 12.16 -4.03
C HIS A 95 -4.39 12.44 -2.57
N ASP A 96 -3.76 11.80 -1.60
CA ASP A 96 -4.21 11.85 -0.22
C ASP A 96 -3.68 13.06 0.57
N GLU A 97 -4.48 13.51 1.54
CA GLU A 97 -4.08 14.49 2.55
C GLU A 97 -3.89 13.81 3.92
N LEU A 98 -2.67 13.90 4.48
CA LEU A 98 -2.32 13.25 5.76
C LEU A 98 -3.27 13.65 6.90
N GLY A 99 -3.68 14.92 6.94
CA GLY A 99 -4.60 15.41 7.96
C GLY A 99 -5.98 14.72 7.87
N MET A 100 -6.45 14.39 6.67
CA MET A 100 -7.73 13.71 6.45
C MET A 100 -7.63 12.22 6.78
N LEU A 101 -6.55 11.54 6.37
CA LEU A 101 -6.28 10.14 6.75
C LEU A 101 -6.23 9.99 8.28
N ASN A 102 -5.54 10.91 8.98
CA ASN A 102 -5.50 10.90 10.44
C ASN A 102 -6.88 11.12 11.07
N ARG A 103 -7.73 11.96 10.48
CA ARG A 103 -9.09 12.23 11.00
C ARG A 103 -10.02 11.02 10.91
N ILE A 104 -9.87 10.18 9.91
CA ILE A 104 -10.65 8.94 9.78
C ILE A 104 -10.00 7.76 10.51
N SER A 105 -8.78 7.92 11.02
CA SER A 105 -8.12 6.88 11.80
C SER A 105 -8.73 6.78 13.19
N GLY A 106 -9.15 5.58 13.55
CA GLY A 106 -9.83 5.23 14.79
C GLY A 106 -10.57 3.92 14.60
N GLY A 107 -10.77 3.19 15.67
CA GLY A 107 -11.44 1.87 15.58
C GLY A 107 -10.67 0.91 14.67
N GLN A 108 -11.28 0.49 13.58
CA GLN A 108 -10.68 -0.48 12.64
C GLN A 108 -9.60 0.13 11.74
N ILE A 109 -9.71 1.42 11.36
CA ILE A 109 -8.68 2.13 10.59
C ILE A 109 -7.62 2.62 11.57
N ASN A 110 -6.41 2.08 11.46
CA ASN A 110 -5.33 2.28 12.42
C ASN A 110 -4.21 3.17 11.86
N SER A 111 -3.75 4.13 12.66
CA SER A 111 -2.70 5.09 12.28
C SER A 111 -1.28 4.54 12.38
N ALA A 112 -1.06 3.40 13.05
CA ALA A 112 0.28 2.84 13.23
C ALA A 112 0.98 2.61 11.88
N LYS A 113 2.28 2.93 11.85
CA LYS A 113 3.14 2.80 10.66
C LYS A 113 4.22 1.75 10.83
N HIS A 114 4.37 1.23 12.02
CA HIS A 114 5.26 0.15 12.37
C HIS A 114 4.45 -0.99 12.98
N ILE A 115 4.26 -2.07 12.24
CA ILE A 115 3.52 -3.26 12.67
C ILE A 115 4.51 -4.36 13.01
N ILE A 116 4.40 -4.91 14.21
CA ILE A 116 5.35 -5.88 14.77
C ILE A 116 4.64 -7.21 14.97
N ALA A 117 5.28 -8.29 14.54
CA ALA A 117 4.90 -9.66 14.84
C ALA A 117 6.15 -10.45 15.22
N ASN A 118 6.00 -11.68 15.71
CA ASN A 118 7.13 -12.50 16.18
C ASN A 118 8.12 -12.81 15.03
N GLY A 119 9.21 -12.04 14.94
CA GLY A 119 10.25 -12.14 13.91
C GLY A 119 9.94 -11.43 12.59
N ILE A 120 8.84 -10.66 12.51
CA ILE A 120 8.39 -9.92 11.31
C ILE A 120 8.08 -8.49 11.71
N GLU A 121 8.49 -7.53 10.91
CA GLU A 121 8.06 -6.14 11.01
C GLU A 121 7.59 -5.63 9.65
N LEU A 122 6.49 -4.88 9.65
CA LEU A 122 6.02 -4.14 8.48
C LEU A 122 6.28 -2.67 8.71
N LEU A 123 6.97 -2.03 7.78
CA LEU A 123 7.21 -0.58 7.80
C LEU A 123 6.42 0.08 6.67
N LEU A 124 5.54 0.98 7.04
CA LEU A 124 4.67 1.74 6.13
C LEU A 124 5.31 3.11 5.88
N ILE A 125 6.03 3.26 4.77
CA ILE A 125 6.81 4.45 4.45
C ILE A 125 5.95 5.51 3.77
N ASN A 126 6.09 6.76 4.21
CA ASN A 126 5.51 7.91 3.53
C ASN A 126 6.36 8.29 2.32
N SER A 127 5.85 8.04 1.13
CA SER A 127 6.48 8.42 -0.15
C SER A 127 5.76 9.60 -0.82
N LYS A 128 4.77 10.24 -0.16
CA LYS A 128 4.07 11.40 -0.72
C LYS A 128 5.02 12.58 -0.85
N GLY A 129 5.19 13.05 -2.08
CA GLY A 129 5.93 14.26 -2.41
C GLY A 129 5.04 15.50 -2.50
N PRO A 130 5.62 16.66 -2.82
CA PRO A 130 4.88 17.91 -3.05
C PRO A 130 4.21 17.97 -4.42
N THR A 131 4.48 17.04 -5.31
CA THR A 131 3.92 16.88 -6.66
C THR A 131 3.31 15.48 -6.76
N PRO A 132 2.67 15.10 -7.89
CA PRO A 132 2.25 13.73 -8.11
C PRO A 132 3.38 12.69 -8.10
N ALA A 133 4.65 13.11 -8.28
CA ALA A 133 5.80 12.24 -8.09
C ALA A 133 6.11 12.05 -6.59
N GLY A 134 6.61 10.86 -6.25
CA GLY A 134 6.97 10.52 -4.89
C GLY A 134 8.29 11.13 -4.44
N TRP A 135 8.38 11.43 -3.14
CA TRP A 135 9.60 11.86 -2.49
C TRP A 135 9.62 11.46 -1.02
N VAL A 136 10.58 10.65 -0.62
CA VAL A 136 10.84 10.39 0.80
C VAL A 136 11.76 11.47 1.33
N THR A 137 11.32 12.27 2.31
CA THR A 137 12.14 13.37 2.85
C THR A 137 13.42 12.86 3.53
N GLY A 138 14.45 13.69 3.62
CA GLY A 138 15.70 13.30 4.28
C GLY A 138 15.48 12.84 5.71
N THR A 139 14.70 13.60 6.50
CA THR A 139 14.32 13.21 7.86
C THR A 139 13.61 11.86 7.90
N HIS A 140 12.71 11.58 6.95
CA HIS A 140 12.01 10.30 6.92
C HIS A 140 12.93 9.14 6.47
N LEU A 141 13.92 9.39 5.60
CA LEU A 141 14.96 8.40 5.29
C LEU A 141 15.82 8.06 6.51
N ASP A 142 16.10 9.03 7.38
CA ASP A 142 16.79 8.79 8.65
C ASP A 142 15.92 7.92 9.58
N GLU A 143 14.62 8.23 9.73
CA GLU A 143 13.67 7.42 10.50
C GLU A 143 13.58 5.97 9.96
N VAL A 144 13.56 5.79 8.62
CA VAL A 144 13.58 4.46 7.99
C VAL A 144 14.88 3.73 8.33
N THR A 145 16.03 4.42 8.25
CA THR A 145 17.33 3.83 8.59
C THR A 145 17.37 3.38 10.04
N ASP A 146 16.89 4.21 10.97
CA ASP A 146 16.83 3.87 12.39
C ASP A 146 15.89 2.66 12.63
N ALA A 147 14.72 2.63 12.02
CA ALA A 147 13.80 1.49 12.14
C ALA A 147 14.40 0.19 11.58
N LEU A 148 15.25 0.26 10.55
CA LEU A 148 15.93 -0.91 9.99
C LEU A 148 16.98 -1.49 10.93
N VAL A 149 17.70 -0.64 11.70
CA VAL A 149 18.80 -1.08 12.57
C VAL A 149 18.36 -1.41 14.01
N ASN A 150 17.21 -0.87 14.46
CA ASN A 150 16.73 -1.01 15.84
C ASN A 150 16.30 -2.45 16.20
N SER A 151 16.12 -3.34 15.23
CA SER A 151 15.80 -4.74 15.48
C SER A 151 16.38 -5.64 14.38
N ASN A 152 16.67 -6.89 14.75
CA ASN A 152 17.13 -7.92 13.82
C ASN A 152 15.97 -8.65 13.10
N ASN A 153 14.72 -8.31 13.39
CA ASN A 153 13.58 -8.90 12.70
C ASN A 153 13.62 -8.60 11.20
N SER A 154 13.12 -9.51 10.41
CA SER A 154 12.96 -9.26 8.97
C SER A 154 11.85 -8.25 8.72
N LYS A 155 12.11 -7.31 7.80
CA LYS A 155 11.17 -6.25 7.44
C LYS A 155 10.52 -6.52 6.10
N VAL A 156 9.24 -6.16 5.99
CA VAL A 156 8.51 -6.02 4.74
C VAL A 156 8.06 -4.57 4.63
N ILE A 157 8.34 -3.97 3.50
CA ILE A 157 8.16 -2.52 3.29
C ILE A 157 6.94 -2.26 2.43
N PHE A 158 6.17 -1.23 2.80
CA PHE A 158 5.08 -0.71 2.00
C PHE A 158 5.28 0.79 1.77
N CYS A 159 5.10 1.24 0.55
CA CYS A 159 5.02 2.66 0.18
C CYS A 159 4.02 2.81 -0.96
N HIS A 160 3.64 4.04 -1.32
CA HIS A 160 2.71 4.22 -2.44
C HIS A 160 3.41 4.22 -3.79
N HIS A 161 4.45 5.03 -3.97
CA HIS A 161 5.08 5.24 -5.28
C HIS A 161 6.06 4.13 -5.66
N ASN A 162 6.10 3.79 -6.96
CA ASN A 162 7.07 2.85 -7.53
C ASN A 162 8.51 3.39 -7.43
N PRO A 163 9.44 2.66 -6.79
CA PRO A 163 10.81 3.12 -6.63
C PRO A 163 11.70 2.84 -7.85
N LEU A 164 11.19 2.07 -8.82
CA LEU A 164 11.84 1.75 -10.09
C LEU A 164 10.92 2.08 -11.27
N PRO A 165 11.48 2.44 -12.44
CA PRO A 165 10.70 2.60 -13.66
C PRO A 165 9.98 1.31 -14.04
N ILE A 166 8.75 1.45 -14.54
CA ILE A 166 7.92 0.35 -15.08
C ILE A 166 7.90 0.30 -16.61
N ASN A 167 8.66 1.18 -17.27
CA ASN A 167 8.65 1.42 -18.71
C ASN A 167 7.25 1.78 -19.22
N GLY A 168 6.58 2.70 -18.52
CA GLY A 168 5.23 3.14 -18.81
C GLY A 168 5.00 4.62 -18.52
N TYR A 169 3.76 5.08 -18.80
CA TYR A 169 3.35 6.47 -18.65
C TYR A 169 3.63 7.07 -17.27
N LEU A 170 3.49 6.28 -16.19
CA LEU A 170 3.66 6.75 -14.81
C LEU A 170 5.13 6.89 -14.39
N ASP A 171 6.10 6.54 -15.19
CA ASP A 171 7.52 6.76 -14.87
C ASP A 171 7.86 8.23 -14.64
N LYS A 172 7.07 9.16 -15.18
CA LYS A 172 7.20 10.59 -14.91
C LYS A 172 6.75 11.02 -13.50
N HIS A 173 6.09 10.12 -12.76
CA HIS A 173 5.59 10.33 -11.41
C HIS A 173 6.10 9.29 -10.41
N LEU A 174 7.16 8.56 -10.77
CA LEU A 174 7.78 7.58 -9.87
C LEU A 174 8.32 8.23 -8.58
N LEU A 175 8.81 7.42 -7.66
CA LEU A 175 9.56 7.90 -6.49
C LEU A 175 10.92 8.48 -6.96
N GLU A 176 11.05 9.81 -7.01
CA GLU A 176 12.22 10.49 -7.58
C GLU A 176 13.52 10.09 -6.88
N ASN A 177 13.50 9.93 -5.56
CA ASN A 177 14.64 9.42 -4.80
C ASN A 177 14.55 7.91 -4.49
N GLY A 178 13.82 7.15 -5.31
CA GLY A 178 13.69 5.69 -5.22
C GLY A 178 15.02 4.95 -5.12
N PRO A 179 16.05 5.27 -5.93
CA PRO A 179 17.36 4.65 -5.81
C PRO A 179 18.04 4.86 -4.45
N GLN A 180 17.83 6.01 -3.80
CA GLN A 180 18.36 6.29 -2.46
C GLN A 180 17.66 5.40 -1.42
N LEU A 181 16.32 5.34 -1.43
CA LEU A 181 15.55 4.46 -0.55
C LEU A 181 15.97 2.99 -0.75
N LEU A 182 16.01 2.50 -1.99
CA LEU A 182 16.37 1.12 -2.29
C LEU A 182 17.78 0.74 -1.82
N ASN A 183 18.75 1.66 -1.93
CA ASN A 183 20.09 1.42 -1.40
C ASN A 183 20.10 1.28 0.13
N ILE A 184 19.32 2.11 0.86
CA ILE A 184 19.16 2.00 2.31
C ILE A 184 18.56 0.63 2.66
N LEU A 185 17.47 0.22 1.98
CA LEU A 185 16.79 -1.04 2.24
C LEU A 185 17.68 -2.26 2.01
N VAL A 186 18.41 -2.28 0.90
CA VAL A 186 19.30 -3.41 0.56
C VAL A 186 20.50 -3.48 1.51
N ASN A 187 21.09 -2.35 1.89
CA ASN A 187 22.27 -2.32 2.75
C ASN A 187 21.96 -2.76 4.20
N SER A 188 20.70 -2.72 4.63
CA SER A 188 20.31 -3.21 5.96
C SER A 188 20.35 -4.73 6.10
N ASN A 189 20.32 -5.48 4.98
CA ASN A 189 20.33 -6.94 4.91
C ASN A 189 19.17 -7.66 5.62
N ASN A 190 18.17 -6.96 6.12
CA ASN A 190 17.02 -7.51 6.84
C ASN A 190 15.67 -7.17 6.19
N VAL A 191 15.66 -6.66 4.97
CA VAL A 191 14.44 -6.41 4.19
C VAL A 191 14.18 -7.57 3.23
N SER A 192 12.98 -8.14 3.30
CA SER A 192 12.58 -9.33 2.53
C SER A 192 11.81 -8.99 1.26
N ALA A 193 11.06 -7.90 1.23
CA ALA A 193 10.29 -7.45 0.07
C ALA A 193 9.83 -6.00 0.23
N LEU A 194 9.53 -5.34 -0.90
CA LEU A 194 8.85 -4.04 -0.97
C LEU A 194 7.58 -4.17 -1.80
N PHE A 195 6.48 -3.59 -1.32
CA PHE A 195 5.18 -3.52 -2.00
C PHE A 195 4.77 -2.06 -2.21
N HIS A 196 4.15 -1.78 -3.36
CA HIS A 196 3.68 -0.44 -3.68
C HIS A 196 2.37 -0.46 -4.51
N GLY A 197 1.71 0.69 -4.62
CA GLY A 197 0.57 0.98 -5.46
C GLY A 197 0.94 1.84 -6.66
N HIS A 198 0.20 2.93 -6.89
CA HIS A 198 0.42 4.04 -7.82
C HIS A 198 0.36 3.68 -9.31
N VAL A 199 0.94 2.57 -9.70
CA VAL A 199 1.03 2.15 -11.12
C VAL A 199 -0.24 1.44 -11.61
N HIS A 200 -1.23 1.27 -10.75
CA HIS A 200 -2.55 0.68 -11.02
C HIS A 200 -2.51 -0.68 -11.72
N ASN A 201 -1.38 -1.35 -11.75
CA ASN A 201 -1.25 -2.66 -12.39
C ASN A 201 -0.24 -3.54 -11.63
N ASP A 202 -0.24 -4.82 -11.97
CA ASP A 202 0.68 -5.79 -11.40
C ASP A 202 2.04 -5.70 -12.10
N TYR A 203 3.10 -5.47 -11.31
CA TYR A 203 4.49 -5.54 -11.76
C TYR A 203 5.33 -6.29 -10.72
N GLU A 204 6.27 -7.06 -11.22
CA GLU A 204 7.29 -7.74 -10.41
C GLU A 204 8.66 -7.34 -10.88
N GLN A 205 9.45 -6.77 -9.99
CA GLN A 205 10.78 -6.24 -10.24
C GLN A 205 11.74 -6.70 -9.15
N SER A 206 13.02 -6.46 -9.32
CA SER A 206 14.03 -6.73 -8.31
C SER A 206 15.15 -5.69 -8.36
N PHE A 207 15.62 -5.27 -7.18
CA PHE A 207 16.79 -4.40 -7.06
C PHE A 207 17.83 -5.07 -6.17
N ARG A 208 18.97 -5.48 -6.74
CA ARG A 208 20.06 -6.18 -6.04
C ARG A 208 19.57 -7.36 -5.17
N GLY A 209 18.62 -8.12 -5.69
CA GLY A 209 18.04 -9.28 -4.99
C GLY A 209 16.86 -8.97 -4.07
N LEU A 210 16.54 -7.70 -3.81
CA LEU A 210 15.31 -7.30 -3.10
C LEU A 210 14.12 -7.37 -4.06
N PRO A 211 13.13 -8.24 -3.84
CA PRO A 211 11.93 -8.29 -4.66
C PRO A 211 11.03 -7.08 -4.41
N ILE A 212 10.45 -6.55 -5.49
CA ILE A 212 9.57 -5.37 -5.49
C ILE A 212 8.31 -5.74 -6.26
N TYR A 213 7.16 -5.52 -5.62
CA TYR A 213 5.85 -5.89 -6.15
C TYR A 213 4.91 -4.70 -6.20
N ALA A 214 4.36 -4.41 -7.38
CA ALA A 214 3.23 -3.51 -7.49
C ALA A 214 1.92 -4.26 -7.24
N THR A 215 0.99 -3.62 -6.57
CA THR A 215 -0.39 -4.10 -6.44
C THR A 215 -1.26 -3.35 -7.42
N PRO A 216 -2.10 -4.03 -8.22
CA PRO A 216 -3.03 -3.36 -9.12
C PRO A 216 -4.11 -2.61 -8.32
N ALA A 217 -4.62 -1.54 -8.91
CA ALA A 217 -5.66 -0.71 -8.31
C ALA A 217 -6.96 -1.47 -8.07
N SER A 218 -7.66 -1.10 -7.02
CA SER A 218 -9.04 -1.54 -6.83
C SER A 218 -10.03 -0.76 -7.71
N SER A 219 -9.63 0.40 -8.26
CA SER A 219 -10.44 1.22 -9.16
C SER A 219 -10.32 0.80 -10.62
N ILE A 220 -9.40 1.42 -11.36
CA ILE A 220 -9.10 1.18 -12.78
C ILE A 220 -7.62 0.83 -12.96
N GLN A 221 -7.25 0.21 -14.08
CA GLN A 221 -5.87 -0.11 -14.37
C GLN A 221 -5.32 0.74 -15.52
N PHE A 222 -4.03 1.11 -15.44
CA PHE A 222 -3.32 1.69 -16.58
C PHE A 222 -2.75 0.57 -17.47
N VAL A 223 -2.82 0.78 -18.77
CA VAL A 223 -2.28 -0.18 -19.74
C VAL A 223 -0.76 -0.20 -19.61
N LYS A 224 -0.19 -1.40 -19.52
CA LYS A 224 1.26 -1.59 -19.36
C LYS A 224 2.02 -1.19 -20.62
N HIS A 225 3.24 -0.68 -20.44
CA HIS A 225 4.20 -0.41 -21.51
C HIS A 225 3.71 0.59 -22.57
N THR A 226 2.86 1.54 -22.18
CA THR A 226 2.43 2.66 -23.01
C THR A 226 3.14 3.94 -22.58
N SER A 227 3.56 4.76 -23.56
CA SER A 227 4.15 6.08 -23.28
C SER A 227 3.11 7.18 -23.09
N GLN A 228 1.84 6.88 -23.37
CA GLN A 228 0.70 7.79 -23.23
C GLN A 228 -0.28 7.23 -22.21
N TRP A 229 -1.15 8.11 -21.72
CA TRP A 229 -2.25 7.72 -20.86
C TRP A 229 -3.21 6.77 -21.57
N GLU A 230 -3.29 5.56 -21.08
CA GLU A 230 -4.28 4.57 -21.49
C GLU A 230 -4.78 3.82 -20.26
N GLN A 231 -6.09 3.78 -20.08
CA GLN A 231 -6.71 3.05 -18.96
C GLN A 231 -7.68 1.98 -19.47
N LYS A 232 -7.94 1.02 -18.61
CA LYS A 232 -8.92 -0.04 -18.83
C LYS A 232 -9.62 -0.41 -17.54
N ASN A 233 -10.84 -0.90 -17.65
CA ASN A 233 -11.50 -1.63 -16.57
C ASN A 233 -11.21 -3.13 -16.71
N ALA A 234 -10.35 -3.67 -15.87
CA ALA A 234 -10.11 -5.11 -15.77
C ALA A 234 -10.76 -5.71 -14.50
N GLY A 235 -11.63 -4.95 -13.85
CA GLY A 235 -12.22 -5.26 -12.56
C GLY A 235 -11.32 -4.87 -11.38
N PRO A 236 -11.87 -4.83 -10.17
CA PRO A 236 -11.08 -4.51 -8.99
C PRO A 236 -10.07 -5.61 -8.68
N ALA A 237 -8.93 -5.21 -8.12
CA ALA A 237 -7.91 -6.17 -7.74
C ALA A 237 -7.25 -5.80 -6.41
N TYR A 238 -6.59 -6.76 -5.80
CA TYR A 238 -5.75 -6.61 -4.63
C TYR A 238 -4.68 -7.70 -4.60
N ARG A 239 -3.71 -7.60 -3.72
CA ARG A 239 -2.67 -8.62 -3.55
C ARG A 239 -2.79 -9.27 -2.18
N THR A 240 -2.66 -10.59 -2.11
CA THR A 240 -2.50 -11.31 -0.85
C THR A 240 -1.04 -11.58 -0.56
N LEU A 241 -0.67 -11.52 0.72
CA LEU A 241 0.66 -11.85 1.21
C LEU A 241 0.53 -12.86 2.34
N ASN A 242 1.31 -13.92 2.27
CA ASN A 242 1.55 -14.85 3.36
C ASN A 242 3.00 -14.71 3.81
N ILE A 243 3.20 -14.14 4.98
CA ILE A 243 4.51 -13.87 5.56
C ILE A 243 4.72 -14.82 6.73
N LYS A 244 5.81 -15.58 6.71
CA LYS A 244 6.14 -16.53 7.79
C LYS A 244 7.56 -16.31 8.29
N SER A 245 7.70 -16.10 9.60
CA SER A 245 9.01 -16.11 10.24
C SER A 245 9.58 -17.54 10.23
N LYS A 246 10.80 -17.70 9.74
CA LYS A 246 11.63 -18.90 9.83
C LYS A 246 12.91 -18.53 10.58
N LYS A 247 13.60 -19.53 11.14
CA LYS A 247 14.72 -19.39 12.09
C LYS A 247 15.71 -18.28 11.79
N ASP A 248 15.98 -17.96 10.50
CA ASP A 248 16.94 -16.94 10.08
C ASP A 248 16.42 -16.04 8.94
N LYS A 249 15.18 -16.22 8.49
CA LYS A 249 14.62 -15.52 7.33
C LYS A 249 13.10 -15.42 7.45
N VAL A 250 12.54 -14.48 6.72
CA VAL A 250 11.10 -14.43 6.46
C VAL A 250 10.84 -14.99 5.07
N GLU A 251 9.87 -15.89 4.95
CA GLU A 251 9.31 -16.32 3.67
C GLU A 251 8.12 -15.42 3.35
N VAL A 252 8.15 -14.78 2.20
CA VAL A 252 7.05 -13.98 1.67
C VAL A 252 6.52 -14.68 0.43
N LYS A 253 5.24 -15.10 0.47
CA LYS A 253 4.50 -15.58 -0.69
C LYS A 253 3.41 -14.59 -1.01
N THR A 254 3.26 -14.22 -2.27
CA THR A 254 2.28 -13.23 -2.69
C THR A 254 1.64 -13.60 -4.02
N GLU A 255 0.37 -13.22 -4.18
CA GLU A 255 -0.39 -13.39 -5.42
C GLU A 255 -1.36 -12.23 -5.61
N VAL A 256 -1.67 -11.89 -6.85
CA VAL A 256 -2.70 -10.92 -7.19
C VAL A 256 -4.04 -11.64 -7.35
N VAL A 257 -5.07 -11.09 -6.74
CA VAL A 257 -6.45 -11.53 -6.88
C VAL A 257 -7.17 -10.52 -7.76
N TRP A 258 -7.55 -10.94 -8.96
CA TRP A 258 -8.39 -10.17 -9.87
C TRP A 258 -9.85 -10.58 -9.69
N LEU A 259 -10.73 -9.60 -9.64
CA LEU A 259 -12.18 -9.82 -9.63
C LEU A 259 -12.75 -9.40 -11.00
N ASN A 260 -13.89 -9.97 -11.35
CA ASN A 260 -14.53 -9.65 -12.63
C ASN A 260 -15.07 -8.21 -12.60
N ALA A 261 -14.90 -7.52 -13.75
CA ALA A 261 -15.48 -6.20 -13.98
C ALA A 261 -17.01 -6.27 -14.09
#